data_bc13519fdfef77298a7972350c24a50d
#
_entry.id   bc13519fdfef77298a7972350c24a50d
#
_cell.length_a   1.000
_cell.length_b   1.000
_cell.length_c   1.000
_cell.angle_alpha   90.00
_cell.angle_beta   90.00
_cell.angle_gamma   90.00
#
_symmetry.space_group_name_H-M   'P 1'
#
loop_
_entity.id
_entity.type
_entity.pdbx_description
1 polymer ?
#
loop_
_entity_poly.entity_id
_entity_poly.type
_entity_poly.pdbx_seq_one_letter_code
_entity_poly.pdbx_strand_id
1 'polypeptide(L)'
;MNVEGTEVWVKVSAEFENFEPWIQVLVDGSPSQRIMLNKGEYNICVFRNIEPGNVRNIRILKDTPAFPTDEKAVLQILEVHTDGKFLPLKPAALKMEVIGDSITSGEGCSGAGKEMTWNSFCFNCVDSYAYMAEQELDAVYNCIRQSGWGVFCSWEDNEKQAIPLYYEQVCGLLNGEKNKKLGAFENWDFDRFEPDVIVVNLGTNDGSGTQDVGKIKNTTELFVEKLRKCNPKSYILWAYGMLGDEIASIWEEPVENYKEKTGDKHVEFFKLPDTLARDNIRGMHLIKKQQMYWCKKYVLS
;
A
#
# COMPACT_ATOMS: atom_id res chain seq x y z
N MET A 1 4.50 5.80 -16.79
CA MET A 1 4.71 6.63 -18.00
C MET A 1 5.02 5.75 -19.19
N ASN A 2 4.60 6.15 -20.40
CA ASN A 2 5.05 5.51 -21.63
C ASN A 2 6.12 6.38 -22.28
N VAL A 3 7.21 5.76 -22.73
CA VAL A 3 8.36 6.45 -23.35
C VAL A 3 8.75 5.74 -24.64
N GLU A 4 8.95 6.52 -25.70
CA GLU A 4 9.62 6.10 -26.93
C GLU A 4 10.98 6.80 -26.97
N GLY A 5 12.05 6.07 -26.71
CA GLY A 5 13.42 6.58 -26.59
C GLY A 5 14.39 5.44 -26.31
N THR A 6 15.68 5.71 -26.39
CA THR A 6 16.72 4.71 -26.17
C THR A 6 17.27 4.71 -24.76
N GLU A 7 16.99 5.77 -23.99
CA GLU A 7 17.37 5.88 -22.59
C GLU A 7 16.35 6.67 -21.76
N VAL A 8 16.27 6.34 -20.47
CA VAL A 8 15.47 7.07 -19.48
C VAL A 8 16.25 7.20 -18.18
N TRP A 9 16.23 8.39 -17.64
CA TRP A 9 16.82 8.76 -16.35
C TRP A 9 15.78 9.43 -15.46
N VAL A 10 15.88 9.17 -14.17
CA VAL A 10 15.02 9.78 -13.16
C VAL A 10 15.90 10.46 -12.12
N LYS A 11 15.68 11.76 -11.90
CA LYS A 11 16.32 12.51 -10.83
C LYS A 11 15.47 12.39 -9.57
N VAL A 12 16.07 11.87 -8.52
CA VAL A 12 15.43 11.70 -7.20
C VAL A 12 16.10 12.58 -6.16
N SER A 13 15.35 12.91 -5.11
CA SER A 13 15.88 13.46 -3.86
C SER A 13 15.35 12.64 -2.71
N ALA A 14 16.24 12.16 -1.83
CA ALA A 14 15.87 11.44 -0.63
C ALA A 14 16.54 12.05 0.60
N GLU A 15 15.79 12.10 1.70
CA GLU A 15 16.26 12.51 3.01
C GLU A 15 15.63 11.61 4.07
N PHE A 16 16.36 11.24 5.08
CA PHE A 16 15.92 10.38 6.20
C PHE A 16 16.94 10.48 7.34
N GLU A 17 16.59 10.00 8.50
CA GLU A 17 17.52 9.87 9.63
C GLU A 17 17.84 8.40 9.91
N ASN A 18 16.80 7.60 10.05
CA ASN A 18 16.87 6.22 10.50
C ASN A 18 16.48 5.20 9.43
N PHE A 19 15.53 5.56 8.52
CA PHE A 19 14.92 4.60 7.61
C PHE A 19 15.05 5.05 6.16
N GLU A 20 15.98 4.45 5.45
CA GLU A 20 16.20 4.72 4.04
C GLU A 20 14.98 4.28 3.21
N PRO A 21 14.51 5.13 2.25
CA PRO A 21 13.49 4.73 1.31
C PRO A 21 14.08 3.80 0.24
N TRP A 22 13.26 2.86 -0.20
CA TRP A 22 13.55 1.99 -1.33
C TRP A 22 12.54 2.27 -2.44
N ILE A 23 12.99 2.13 -3.69
CA ILE A 23 12.13 2.17 -4.87
C ILE A 23 12.30 0.93 -5.71
N GLN A 24 11.25 0.60 -6.46
CA GLN A 24 11.29 -0.37 -7.54
C GLN A 24 11.06 0.31 -8.87
N VAL A 25 11.85 -0.07 -9.87
CA VAL A 25 11.69 0.34 -11.25
C VAL A 25 11.20 -0.86 -12.04
N LEU A 26 10.08 -0.67 -12.74
CA LEU A 26 9.52 -1.69 -13.63
C LEU A 26 9.56 -1.16 -15.06
N VAL A 27 9.94 -2.04 -15.98
CA VAL A 27 9.88 -1.80 -17.41
C VAL A 27 8.99 -2.87 -18.04
N ASP A 28 7.94 -2.42 -18.73
CA ASP A 28 6.93 -3.29 -19.34
C ASP A 28 6.32 -4.31 -18.34
N GLY A 29 6.03 -3.83 -17.12
CA GLY A 29 5.47 -4.64 -16.04
C GLY A 29 6.46 -5.54 -15.29
N SER A 30 7.70 -5.67 -15.80
CA SER A 30 8.71 -6.52 -15.17
C SER A 30 9.62 -5.72 -14.24
N PRO A 31 9.83 -6.15 -12.97
CA PRO A 31 10.79 -5.54 -12.07
C PRO A 31 12.20 -5.62 -12.66
N SER A 32 12.81 -4.46 -12.92
CA SER A 32 14.14 -4.34 -13.50
C SER A 32 15.20 -3.91 -12.49
N GLN A 33 14.82 -3.11 -11.52
CA GLN A 33 15.73 -2.63 -10.46
C GLN A 33 14.97 -2.46 -9.14
N ARG A 34 15.62 -2.81 -8.04
CA ARG A 34 15.21 -2.45 -6.68
C ARG A 34 16.37 -1.71 -6.02
N ILE A 35 16.13 -0.47 -5.61
CA ILE A 35 17.20 0.47 -5.27
C ILE A 35 16.96 1.05 -3.88
N MET A 36 17.97 0.90 -3.02
CA MET A 36 18.09 1.66 -1.78
C MET A 36 18.51 3.09 -2.13
N LEU A 37 17.78 4.08 -1.65
CA LEU A 37 18.12 5.47 -1.92
C LEU A 37 19.03 6.02 -0.83
N ASN A 38 20.12 6.64 -1.23
CA ASN A 38 20.99 7.42 -0.35
C ASN A 38 20.43 8.84 -0.15
N LYS A 39 20.90 9.52 0.90
CA LYS A 39 20.60 10.94 1.12
C LYS A 39 21.15 11.81 -0.01
N GLY A 40 20.39 12.81 -0.42
CA GLY A 40 20.78 13.78 -1.43
C GLY A 40 20.03 13.64 -2.75
N GLU A 41 20.51 14.33 -3.76
CA GLU A 41 19.96 14.35 -5.12
C GLU A 41 20.88 13.64 -6.09
N TYR A 42 20.34 12.77 -6.93
CA TYR A 42 21.11 12.06 -7.94
C TYR A 42 20.21 11.47 -9.03
N ASN A 43 20.84 11.09 -10.16
CA ASN A 43 20.14 10.46 -11.25
C ASN A 43 20.22 8.93 -11.17
N ILE A 44 19.10 8.29 -11.44
CA ILE A 44 18.96 6.85 -11.59
C ILE A 44 18.75 6.55 -13.07
N CYS A 45 19.59 5.70 -13.63
CA CYS A 45 19.38 5.17 -14.98
C CYS A 45 18.32 4.07 -14.93
N VAL A 46 17.18 4.31 -15.58
CA VAL A 46 16.12 3.30 -15.71
C VAL A 46 16.53 2.24 -16.74
N PHE A 47 16.91 2.70 -17.89
CA PHE A 47 17.56 1.91 -18.95
C PHE A 47 18.34 2.83 -19.90
N ARG A 48 19.25 2.24 -20.67
CA ARG A 48 19.97 2.92 -21.75
C ARG A 48 20.38 1.93 -22.84
N ASN A 49 20.63 2.46 -24.04
CA ASN A 49 21.06 1.71 -25.21
C ASN A 49 20.09 0.58 -25.62
N ILE A 50 18.79 0.80 -25.43
CA ILE A 50 17.78 -0.12 -25.98
C ILE A 50 17.48 0.24 -27.43
N GLU A 51 16.95 -0.73 -28.19
CA GLU A 51 16.60 -0.54 -29.61
C GLU A 51 15.57 0.59 -29.76
N PRO A 52 15.79 1.56 -30.68
CA PRO A 52 14.86 2.67 -30.90
C PRO A 52 13.55 2.19 -31.53
N GLY A 53 12.50 3.05 -31.43
CA GLY A 53 11.20 2.84 -32.05
C GLY A 53 10.23 1.96 -31.29
N ASN A 54 10.63 1.42 -30.15
CA ASN A 54 9.73 0.69 -29.26
C ASN A 54 9.25 1.58 -28.11
N VAL A 55 7.95 1.53 -27.82
CA VAL A 55 7.38 2.17 -26.64
C VAL A 55 7.57 1.27 -25.44
N ARG A 56 8.10 1.82 -24.34
CA ARG A 56 8.26 1.13 -23.08
C ARG A 56 7.35 1.75 -22.03
N ASN A 57 6.67 0.91 -21.25
CA ASN A 57 5.94 1.33 -20.05
C ASN A 57 6.89 1.32 -18.86
N ILE A 58 7.01 2.44 -18.16
CA ILE A 58 7.86 2.58 -16.99
C ILE A 58 6.99 2.90 -15.77
N ARG A 59 7.21 2.15 -14.70
CA ARG A 59 6.66 2.44 -13.38
C ARG A 59 7.79 2.62 -12.38
N ILE A 60 7.65 3.59 -11.49
CA ILE A 60 8.52 3.80 -10.34
C ILE A 60 7.64 3.72 -9.11
N LEU A 61 7.86 2.72 -8.30
CA LEU A 61 7.09 2.45 -7.11
C LEU A 61 7.93 2.76 -5.87
N LYS A 62 7.37 3.47 -4.90
CA LYS A 62 7.94 3.56 -3.56
C LYS A 62 7.73 2.21 -2.88
N ASP A 63 8.81 1.51 -2.59
CA ASP A 63 8.79 0.14 -2.08
C ASP A 63 8.46 0.10 -0.58
N THR A 64 9.07 0.99 0.19
CA THR A 64 8.84 1.13 1.63
C THR A 64 7.56 1.93 1.94
N PRO A 65 6.88 1.68 3.09
CA PRO A 65 5.82 2.56 3.58
C PRO A 65 6.39 3.92 4.00
N ALA A 66 5.56 4.79 4.51
CA ALA A 66 6.00 5.95 5.26
C ALA A 66 6.61 5.49 6.60
N PHE A 67 7.51 6.31 7.16
CA PHE A 67 8.11 6.07 8.46
C PHE A 67 7.82 7.27 9.36
N PRO A 68 6.65 7.31 10.03
CA PRO A 68 6.21 8.49 10.79
C PRO A 68 7.11 8.84 11.97
N THR A 69 7.94 7.91 12.44
CA THR A 69 8.94 8.14 13.48
C THR A 69 10.24 8.75 12.95
N ASP A 70 10.40 8.87 11.64
CA ASP A 70 11.53 9.53 11.00
C ASP A 70 11.07 10.86 10.38
N GLU A 71 11.15 11.95 11.15
CA GLU A 71 10.69 13.27 10.73
C GLU A 71 11.45 13.82 9.51
N LYS A 72 12.63 13.27 9.19
CA LYS A 72 13.40 13.64 8.01
C LYS A 72 13.06 12.82 6.77
N ALA A 73 12.27 11.76 6.91
CA ALA A 73 11.94 10.88 5.79
C ALA A 73 11.16 11.61 4.69
N VAL A 74 11.81 11.83 3.55
CA VAL A 74 11.25 12.46 2.35
C VAL A 74 11.79 11.75 1.12
N LEU A 75 10.92 11.49 0.17
CA LEU A 75 11.28 11.03 -1.17
C LEU A 75 10.57 11.88 -2.21
N GLN A 76 11.33 12.41 -3.16
CA GLN A 76 10.82 13.21 -4.27
C GLN A 76 11.35 12.68 -5.59
N ILE A 77 10.50 12.63 -6.60
CA ILE A 77 10.89 12.53 -8.00
C ILE A 77 10.94 13.97 -8.52
N LEU A 78 12.13 14.43 -8.88
CA LEU A 78 12.35 15.82 -9.31
C LEU A 78 12.15 15.99 -10.81
N GLU A 79 12.74 15.08 -11.60
CA GLU A 79 12.74 15.15 -13.06
C GLU A 79 12.75 13.75 -13.66
N VAL A 80 12.25 13.63 -14.88
CA VAL A 80 12.40 12.45 -15.73
C VAL A 80 12.92 12.91 -17.08
N HIS A 81 14.01 12.32 -17.53
CA HIS A 81 14.67 12.64 -18.80
C HIS A 81 14.65 11.44 -19.75
N THR A 82 14.51 11.73 -21.03
CA THR A 82 14.65 10.76 -22.12
C THR A 82 15.23 11.48 -23.35
N ASP A 83 15.95 10.74 -24.18
CA ASP A 83 16.37 11.19 -25.51
C ASP A 83 15.24 11.18 -26.55
N GLY A 84 14.08 10.68 -26.16
CA GLY A 84 12.90 10.56 -27.02
C GLY A 84 11.72 11.40 -26.57
N LYS A 85 10.55 10.79 -26.50
CA LYS A 85 9.28 11.47 -26.14
C LYS A 85 8.44 10.66 -25.17
N PHE A 86 7.69 11.37 -24.32
CA PHE A 86 6.65 10.78 -23.48
C PHE A 86 5.36 10.61 -24.28
N LEU A 87 4.67 9.51 -24.04
CA LEU A 87 3.41 9.17 -24.69
C LEU A 87 2.29 9.00 -23.65
N PRO A 88 1.03 9.24 -24.01
CA PRO A 88 -0.09 9.03 -23.13
C PRO A 88 -0.17 7.60 -22.60
N LEU A 89 -0.64 7.45 -21.37
CA LEU A 89 -1.02 6.15 -20.83
C LEU A 89 -2.41 5.75 -21.39
N LYS A 90 -2.58 4.46 -21.64
CA LYS A 90 -3.92 3.91 -21.87
C LYS A 90 -4.71 4.03 -20.55
N PRO A 91 -5.97 4.51 -20.58
CA PRO A 91 -6.81 4.47 -19.40
C PRO A 91 -6.94 3.02 -18.89
N ALA A 92 -6.80 2.84 -17.59
CA ALA A 92 -7.04 1.55 -16.97
C ALA A 92 -8.54 1.20 -17.02
N ALA A 93 -8.83 -0.08 -17.14
CA ALA A 93 -10.20 -0.58 -17.14
C ALA A 93 -10.81 -0.58 -15.72
N LEU A 94 -9.95 -0.72 -14.69
CA LEU A 94 -10.33 -0.77 -13.28
C LEU A 94 -9.39 0.11 -12.46
N LYS A 95 -9.97 0.87 -11.51
CA LYS A 95 -9.23 1.62 -10.50
C LYS A 95 -9.47 1.00 -9.14
N MET A 96 -8.42 0.63 -8.45
CA MET A 96 -8.47 -0.01 -7.15
C MET A 96 -7.75 0.83 -6.10
N GLU A 97 -8.36 1.06 -4.96
CA GLU A 97 -7.68 1.57 -3.78
C GLU A 97 -7.47 0.44 -2.79
N VAL A 98 -6.26 0.31 -2.26
CA VAL A 98 -5.94 -0.70 -1.25
C VAL A 98 -5.46 0.00 0.01
N ILE A 99 -6.14 -0.27 1.11
CA ILE A 99 -5.87 0.33 2.42
C ILE A 99 -5.45 -0.78 3.37
N GLY A 100 -4.28 -0.63 4.01
CA GLY A 100 -3.82 -1.69 4.89
C GLY A 100 -2.56 -1.39 5.70
N ASP A 101 -2.05 -2.41 6.32
CA ASP A 101 -0.93 -2.39 7.24
C ASP A 101 0.37 -2.97 6.64
N SER A 102 1.15 -3.67 7.46
CA SER A 102 2.38 -4.37 7.06
C SER A 102 2.15 -5.43 5.98
N ILE A 103 1.02 -6.12 6.03
CA ILE A 103 0.65 -7.15 5.03
C ILE A 103 0.51 -6.50 3.67
N THR A 104 -0.21 -5.39 3.58
CA THR A 104 -0.38 -4.60 2.36
C THR A 104 0.93 -3.95 1.91
N SER A 105 1.81 -3.61 2.86
CA SER A 105 3.13 -3.04 2.56
C SER A 105 4.11 -4.06 1.98
N GLY A 106 3.79 -5.35 2.00
CA GLY A 106 4.73 -6.41 1.60
C GLY A 106 5.89 -6.56 2.57
N GLU A 107 5.65 -6.30 3.88
CA GLU A 107 6.65 -6.54 4.91
C GLU A 107 6.98 -8.02 4.99
N GLY A 108 8.28 -8.34 5.01
CA GLY A 108 8.76 -9.70 5.00
C GLY A 108 8.75 -10.38 3.64
N CYS A 109 8.32 -9.71 2.57
CA CYS A 109 8.42 -10.23 1.22
C CYS A 109 9.85 -10.23 0.68
N SER A 110 10.73 -9.41 1.26
CA SER A 110 12.18 -9.45 1.05
C SER A 110 12.91 -9.81 2.33
N GLY A 111 14.08 -10.47 2.22
CA GLY A 111 14.93 -10.83 3.34
C GLY A 111 15.30 -12.30 3.39
N ALA A 112 16.23 -12.62 4.27
CA ALA A 112 16.88 -13.93 4.34
C ALA A 112 16.18 -14.95 5.27
N GLY A 113 15.03 -14.61 5.85
CA GLY A 113 14.26 -15.51 6.71
C GLY A 113 13.95 -14.93 8.09
N LYS A 114 13.38 -15.79 8.93
CA LYS A 114 12.72 -15.44 10.20
C LYS A 114 13.62 -14.82 11.29
N GLU A 115 14.93 -14.93 11.14
CA GLU A 115 15.89 -14.44 12.14
C GLU A 115 16.49 -13.08 11.76
N MET A 116 16.07 -12.51 10.64
CA MET A 116 16.56 -11.22 10.22
C MET A 116 15.98 -10.11 11.08
N THR A 117 16.83 -9.20 11.53
CA THR A 117 16.39 -7.98 12.20
C THR A 117 15.52 -7.15 11.26
N TRP A 118 14.41 -6.63 11.77
CA TRP A 118 13.53 -5.73 11.01
C TRP A 118 14.30 -4.49 10.53
N ASN A 119 14.14 -4.18 9.24
CA ASN A 119 14.70 -2.98 8.61
C ASN A 119 13.93 -2.65 7.31
N SER A 120 14.25 -1.52 6.70
CA SER A 120 13.59 -1.05 5.46
C SER A 120 13.74 -2.02 4.28
N PHE A 121 14.78 -2.84 4.28
CA PHE A 121 15.03 -3.86 3.26
C PHE A 121 13.96 -4.95 3.23
N CYS A 122 13.25 -5.19 4.34
CA CYS A 122 12.27 -6.27 4.46
C CYS A 122 11.01 -6.05 3.61
N PHE A 123 10.73 -4.81 3.23
CA PHE A 123 9.55 -4.49 2.41
C PHE A 123 9.78 -4.84 0.94
N ASN A 124 8.73 -5.29 0.26
CA ASN A 124 8.76 -5.50 -1.18
C ASN A 124 7.33 -5.35 -1.73
N CYS A 125 7.02 -4.18 -2.27
CA CYS A 125 5.66 -3.86 -2.70
C CYS A 125 5.20 -4.65 -3.92
N VAL A 126 6.10 -5.07 -4.81
CA VAL A 126 5.72 -5.86 -6.01
C VAL A 126 5.46 -7.34 -5.70
N ASP A 127 5.88 -7.82 -4.54
CA ASP A 127 5.56 -9.14 -4.02
C ASP A 127 4.38 -9.09 -3.03
N SER A 128 3.72 -7.91 -2.84
CA SER A 128 2.53 -7.80 -2.03
C SER A 128 1.28 -8.24 -2.79
N TYR A 129 0.27 -8.72 -2.05
CA TYR A 129 -1.01 -9.11 -2.66
C TYR A 129 -1.67 -7.96 -3.42
N ALA A 130 -1.51 -6.72 -2.93
CA ALA A 130 -2.08 -5.53 -3.53
C ALA A 130 -1.56 -5.29 -4.95
N TYR A 131 -0.23 -5.40 -5.13
CA TYR A 131 0.38 -5.28 -6.45
C TYR A 131 0.03 -6.48 -7.35
N MET A 132 0.06 -7.70 -6.80
CA MET A 132 -0.30 -8.89 -7.58
C MET A 132 -1.76 -8.82 -8.06
N ALA A 133 -2.69 -8.36 -7.21
CA ALA A 133 -4.09 -8.16 -7.59
C ALA A 133 -4.23 -7.10 -8.69
N GLU A 134 -3.50 -5.99 -8.59
CA GLU A 134 -3.48 -4.94 -9.62
C GLU A 134 -3.03 -5.49 -10.97
N GLN A 135 -1.98 -6.32 -11.00
CA GLN A 135 -1.49 -6.93 -12.24
C GLN A 135 -2.49 -7.92 -12.84
N GLU A 136 -3.09 -8.76 -12.02
CA GLU A 136 -4.03 -9.79 -12.49
C GLU A 136 -5.36 -9.20 -13.00
N LEU A 137 -5.77 -8.06 -12.45
CA LEU A 137 -6.99 -7.37 -12.85
C LEU A 137 -6.78 -6.32 -13.96
N ASP A 138 -5.57 -6.16 -14.47
CA ASP A 138 -5.18 -5.06 -15.38
C ASP A 138 -5.68 -3.70 -14.87
N ALA A 139 -5.55 -3.50 -13.54
CA ALA A 139 -6.01 -2.33 -12.85
C ALA A 139 -4.91 -1.26 -12.73
N VAL A 140 -5.30 -0.07 -12.34
CA VAL A 140 -4.39 0.90 -11.69
C VAL A 140 -4.77 1.01 -10.23
N TYR A 141 -3.80 1.05 -9.33
CA TYR A 141 -4.12 1.12 -7.91
C TYR A 141 -3.45 2.28 -7.19
N ASN A 142 -4.19 2.80 -6.20
CA ASN A 142 -3.68 3.66 -5.15
C ASN A 142 -3.52 2.83 -3.88
N CYS A 143 -2.41 3.00 -3.15
CA CYS A 143 -2.11 2.16 -1.99
C CYS A 143 -1.83 3.01 -0.76
N ILE A 144 -2.75 2.98 0.21
CA ILE A 144 -2.64 3.65 1.50
C ILE A 144 -2.26 2.59 2.53
N ARG A 145 -1.01 2.63 2.98
CA ARG A 145 -0.47 1.56 3.82
C ARG A 145 0.51 2.05 4.85
N GLN A 146 0.41 1.53 6.05
CA GLN A 146 1.35 1.82 7.12
C GLN A 146 1.55 0.60 8.01
N SER A 147 2.78 0.08 8.02
CA SER A 147 3.18 -1.04 8.88
C SER A 147 2.95 -0.74 10.36
N GLY A 148 2.43 -1.71 11.09
CA GLY A 148 2.17 -1.61 12.52
C GLY A 148 0.90 -0.85 12.92
N TRP A 149 0.15 -0.26 11.95
CA TRP A 149 -1.05 0.52 12.22
C TRP A 149 -2.32 -0.25 11.91
N GLY A 150 -3.34 -0.02 12.73
CA GLY A 150 -4.66 -0.63 12.58
C GLY A 150 -5.74 0.37 12.17
N VAL A 151 -6.97 0.00 12.46
CA VAL A 151 -8.16 0.86 12.25
C VAL A 151 -8.39 1.78 13.45
N PHE A 152 -8.09 1.33 14.66
CA PHE A 152 -8.28 2.06 15.90
C PHE A 152 -6.95 2.49 16.55
N CYS A 153 -5.94 1.63 16.51
CA CYS A 153 -4.63 1.91 17.10
C CYS A 153 -3.50 1.18 16.35
N SER A 154 -2.26 1.41 16.77
CA SER A 154 -1.12 0.59 16.37
C SER A 154 -0.95 -0.66 17.23
N TRP A 155 -0.04 -1.56 16.83
CA TRP A 155 0.34 -2.75 17.60
C TRP A 155 0.92 -2.43 19.00
N GLU A 156 1.33 -1.17 19.23
CA GLU A 156 1.77 -0.62 20.51
C GLU A 156 0.64 0.06 21.30
N ASP A 157 -0.62 -0.19 20.95
CA ASP A 157 -1.81 0.40 21.57
C ASP A 157 -1.90 1.94 21.48
N ASN A 158 -1.26 2.55 20.47
CA ASN A 158 -1.29 3.99 20.28
C ASN A 158 -2.46 4.40 19.37
N GLU A 159 -3.51 4.98 19.97
CA GLU A 159 -4.72 5.45 19.27
C GLU A 159 -4.44 6.58 18.25
N LYS A 160 -3.29 7.27 18.32
CA LYS A 160 -2.90 8.28 17.33
C LYS A 160 -2.27 7.68 16.07
N GLN A 161 -2.01 6.39 16.10
CA GLN A 161 -1.41 5.63 15.02
C GLN A 161 -2.44 4.68 14.40
N ALA A 162 -3.47 5.27 13.79
CA ALA A 162 -4.54 4.58 13.10
C ALA A 162 -4.77 5.17 11.71
N ILE A 163 -4.93 4.32 10.71
CA ILE A 163 -5.08 4.73 9.30
C ILE A 163 -6.25 5.70 9.07
N PRO A 164 -7.46 5.49 9.68
CA PRO A 164 -8.60 6.36 9.45
C PRO A 164 -8.40 7.83 9.82
N LEU A 165 -7.44 8.13 10.71
CA LEU A 165 -7.12 9.50 11.12
C LEU A 165 -6.48 10.35 10.01
N TYR A 166 -5.83 9.68 9.06
CA TYR A 166 -5.02 10.32 8.02
C TYR A 166 -5.54 10.09 6.60
N TYR A 167 -6.65 9.35 6.45
CA TYR A 167 -7.20 8.95 5.16
C TYR A 167 -7.54 10.14 4.25
N GLU A 168 -8.01 11.23 4.83
CA GLU A 168 -8.42 12.43 4.09
C GLU A 168 -7.25 13.38 3.80
N GLN A 169 -6.01 13.00 4.12
CA GLN A 169 -4.82 13.83 3.93
C GLN A 169 -3.87 13.22 2.88
N VAL A 170 -3.07 14.06 2.27
CA VAL A 170 -2.06 13.61 1.29
C VAL A 170 -1.10 12.58 1.91
N CYS A 171 -0.51 12.90 3.08
CA CYS A 171 0.30 11.97 3.86
C CYS A 171 0.55 12.51 5.29
N GLY A 172 -0.52 12.87 6.01
CA GLY A 172 -0.44 13.59 7.27
C GLY A 172 0.28 12.86 8.42
N LEU A 173 0.52 11.55 8.25
CA LEU A 173 1.34 10.79 9.18
C LEU A 173 2.84 11.15 9.13
N LEU A 174 3.32 11.81 8.06
CA LEU A 174 4.68 12.34 7.93
C LEU A 174 4.73 13.78 8.48
N ASN A 175 5.07 13.93 9.74
CA ASN A 175 4.96 15.17 10.49
C ASN A 175 6.20 16.09 10.44
N GLY A 176 7.24 15.74 9.69
CA GLY A 176 8.44 16.55 9.52
C GLY A 176 8.18 17.88 8.81
N GLU A 177 8.94 18.92 9.16
CA GLU A 177 8.76 20.28 8.61
C GLU A 177 8.87 20.35 7.09
N LYS A 178 9.73 19.52 6.48
CA LYS A 178 9.85 19.44 5.01
C LYS A 178 8.61 18.81 4.40
N ASN A 179 8.07 17.75 5.02
CA ASN A 179 6.84 17.10 4.58
C ASN A 179 5.64 18.05 4.67
N LYS A 180 5.53 18.83 5.75
CA LYS A 180 4.49 19.86 5.89
C LYS A 180 4.57 20.89 4.76
N LYS A 181 5.77 21.41 4.45
CA LYS A 181 5.99 22.34 3.34
C LYS A 181 5.68 21.76 1.96
N LEU A 182 5.77 20.44 1.82
CA LEU A 182 5.41 19.71 0.60
C LEU A 182 3.92 19.34 0.53
N GLY A 183 3.10 19.79 1.49
CA GLY A 183 1.66 19.59 1.48
C GLY A 183 1.19 18.28 2.12
N ALA A 184 2.00 17.63 2.97
CA ALA A 184 1.63 16.34 3.58
C ALA A 184 0.32 16.40 4.38
N PHE A 185 0.00 17.55 4.98
CA PHE A 185 -1.22 17.77 5.76
C PHE A 185 -2.40 18.34 4.97
N GLU A 186 -2.21 18.65 3.69
CA GLU A 186 -3.30 19.10 2.84
C GLU A 186 -4.33 18.00 2.67
N ASN A 187 -5.58 18.39 2.48
CA ASN A 187 -6.63 17.44 2.18
C ASN A 187 -6.36 16.76 0.83
N TRP A 188 -6.56 15.45 0.79
CA TRP A 188 -6.53 14.71 -0.46
C TRP A 188 -7.72 15.10 -1.33
N ASP A 189 -7.46 15.36 -2.57
CA ASP A 189 -8.48 15.62 -3.59
C ASP A 189 -8.95 14.28 -4.19
N PHE A 190 -10.08 13.78 -3.71
CA PHE A 190 -10.64 12.49 -4.12
C PHE A 190 -11.06 12.45 -5.60
N ASP A 191 -11.30 13.59 -6.24
CA ASP A 191 -11.62 13.65 -7.68
C ASP A 191 -10.42 13.27 -8.55
N ARG A 192 -9.20 13.31 -8.02
CA ARG A 192 -7.98 12.89 -8.74
C ARG A 192 -7.90 11.37 -8.95
N PHE A 193 -8.51 10.61 -8.07
CA PHE A 193 -8.55 9.16 -8.15
C PHE A 193 -9.85 8.66 -7.52
N GLU A 194 -10.86 8.40 -8.36
CA GLU A 194 -12.11 7.75 -7.95
C GLU A 194 -11.96 6.24 -8.15
N PRO A 195 -11.78 5.44 -7.09
CA PRO A 195 -11.66 3.99 -7.22
C PRO A 195 -13.00 3.33 -7.52
N ASP A 196 -12.98 2.32 -8.39
CA ASP A 196 -14.13 1.42 -8.59
C ASP A 196 -14.30 0.48 -7.41
N VAL A 197 -13.15 0.03 -6.84
CA VAL A 197 -13.10 -0.89 -5.69
C VAL A 197 -12.12 -0.36 -4.64
N ILE A 198 -12.54 -0.39 -3.38
CA ILE A 198 -11.69 -0.14 -2.21
C ILE A 198 -11.55 -1.45 -1.44
N VAL A 199 -10.33 -1.92 -1.27
CA VAL A 199 -10.01 -3.10 -0.45
C VAL A 199 -9.37 -2.63 0.85
N VAL A 200 -10.03 -2.91 1.98
CA VAL A 200 -9.50 -2.62 3.32
C VAL A 200 -8.98 -3.91 3.93
N ASN A 201 -7.69 -3.98 4.22
CA ASN A 201 -7.06 -5.09 4.94
C ASN A 201 -6.39 -4.55 6.20
N LEU A 202 -7.20 -4.25 7.20
CA LEU A 202 -6.82 -3.72 8.51
C LEU A 202 -7.44 -4.56 9.63
N GLY A 203 -6.84 -4.48 10.81
CA GLY A 203 -7.33 -5.12 12.02
C GLY A 203 -6.31 -5.99 12.73
N THR A 204 -5.30 -6.50 12.04
CA THR A 204 -4.26 -7.36 12.63
C THR A 204 -3.56 -6.68 13.80
N ASN A 205 -3.26 -5.39 13.69
CA ASN A 205 -2.58 -4.65 14.74
C ASN A 205 -3.51 -4.29 15.91
N ASP A 206 -4.79 -4.02 15.65
CA ASP A 206 -5.79 -3.75 16.68
C ASP A 206 -6.07 -4.99 17.56
N GLY A 207 -5.97 -6.18 16.96
CA GLY A 207 -6.21 -7.45 17.66
C GLY A 207 -5.02 -7.96 18.47
N SER A 208 -3.85 -7.32 18.39
CA SER A 208 -2.64 -7.76 19.08
C SER A 208 -2.55 -7.29 20.54
N GLY A 209 -3.38 -6.34 20.94
CA GLY A 209 -3.37 -5.72 22.27
C GLY A 209 -4.59 -6.02 23.14
N THR A 210 -4.71 -5.31 24.24
CA THR A 210 -5.81 -5.40 25.22
C THR A 210 -6.93 -4.39 24.97
N GLN A 211 -7.13 -4.04 23.70
CA GLN A 211 -7.99 -2.95 23.32
C GLN A 211 -9.47 -3.18 23.61
N ASP A 212 -10.20 -2.08 23.80
CA ASP A 212 -11.65 -2.08 23.91
C ASP A 212 -12.28 -2.46 22.56
N VAL A 213 -12.80 -3.68 22.48
CA VAL A 213 -13.46 -4.21 21.27
C VAL A 213 -14.62 -3.32 20.82
N GLY A 214 -15.32 -2.68 21.77
CA GLY A 214 -16.40 -1.74 21.45
C GLY A 214 -15.90 -0.51 20.69
N LYS A 215 -14.75 0.03 21.09
CA LYS A 215 -14.13 1.14 20.38
C LYS A 215 -13.64 0.72 18.99
N ILE A 216 -13.03 -0.46 18.86
CA ILE A 216 -12.59 -0.99 17.55
C ILE A 216 -13.79 -1.09 16.60
N LYS A 217 -14.88 -1.74 17.04
CA LYS A 217 -16.10 -1.89 16.25
C LYS A 217 -16.69 -0.55 15.83
N ASN A 218 -16.79 0.40 16.75
CA ASN A 218 -17.30 1.74 16.46
C ASN A 218 -16.41 2.47 15.44
N THR A 219 -15.08 2.41 15.59
CA THR A 219 -14.15 3.07 14.66
C THR A 219 -14.20 2.41 13.29
N THR A 220 -14.37 1.09 13.21
CA THR A 220 -14.55 0.36 11.96
C THR A 220 -15.80 0.84 11.22
N GLU A 221 -16.96 0.92 11.89
CA GLU A 221 -18.20 1.43 11.30
C GLU A 221 -18.05 2.87 10.79
N LEU A 222 -17.47 3.75 11.61
CA LEU A 222 -17.17 5.14 11.22
C LEU A 222 -16.18 5.24 10.05
N PHE A 223 -15.27 4.31 9.94
CA PHE A 223 -14.34 4.32 8.81
C PHE A 223 -15.01 3.87 7.51
N VAL A 224 -15.87 2.87 7.55
CA VAL A 224 -16.70 2.49 6.39
C VAL A 224 -17.56 3.66 5.94
N GLU A 225 -18.21 4.37 6.88
CA GLU A 225 -18.98 5.58 6.59
C GLU A 225 -18.12 6.67 5.92
N LYS A 226 -16.91 6.93 6.46
CA LYS A 226 -15.94 7.87 5.88
C LYS A 226 -15.55 7.46 4.46
N LEU A 227 -15.21 6.20 4.23
CA LEU A 227 -14.85 5.68 2.90
C LEU A 227 -15.99 5.91 1.91
N ARG A 228 -17.23 5.61 2.29
CA ARG A 228 -18.41 5.83 1.45
C ARG A 228 -18.64 7.29 1.15
N LYS A 229 -18.47 8.17 2.14
CA LYS A 229 -18.59 9.62 1.95
C LYS A 229 -17.56 10.17 0.97
N CYS A 230 -16.31 9.72 1.07
CA CYS A 230 -15.22 10.16 0.19
C CYS A 230 -15.31 9.53 -1.20
N ASN A 231 -15.87 8.33 -1.31
CA ASN A 231 -15.94 7.54 -2.55
C ASN A 231 -17.38 7.00 -2.77
N PRO A 232 -18.31 7.85 -3.21
CA PRO A 232 -19.74 7.51 -3.23
C PRO A 232 -20.14 6.32 -4.12
N LYS A 233 -19.32 6.01 -5.14
CA LYS A 233 -19.63 5.00 -6.16
C LYS A 233 -18.88 3.67 -5.97
N SER A 234 -17.83 3.67 -5.15
CA SER A 234 -16.92 2.54 -5.02
C SER A 234 -17.58 1.32 -4.38
N TYR A 235 -17.16 0.13 -4.78
CA TYR A 235 -17.40 -1.08 -4.00
C TYR A 235 -16.37 -1.16 -2.85
N ILE A 236 -16.84 -1.28 -1.61
CA ILE A 236 -15.97 -1.35 -0.42
C ILE A 236 -15.93 -2.79 0.05
N LEU A 237 -14.76 -3.39 0.02
CA LEU A 237 -14.49 -4.74 0.49
C LEU A 237 -13.57 -4.71 1.71
N TRP A 238 -14.10 -5.08 2.88
CA TRP A 238 -13.28 -5.28 4.07
C TRP A 238 -12.81 -6.73 4.11
N ALA A 239 -11.52 -6.94 3.85
CA ALA A 239 -10.91 -8.27 3.79
C ALA A 239 -10.04 -8.50 5.03
N TYR A 240 -10.39 -9.49 5.87
CA TYR A 240 -9.64 -9.79 7.10
C TYR A 240 -9.24 -11.26 7.17
N GLY A 241 -8.04 -11.54 7.66
CA GLY A 241 -7.47 -12.87 7.78
C GLY A 241 -5.96 -12.86 7.46
N MET A 242 -5.44 -13.81 6.74
CA MET A 242 -4.04 -14.05 6.38
C MET A 242 -3.11 -14.42 7.56
N LEU A 243 -3.13 -13.68 8.65
CA LEU A 243 -2.33 -13.93 9.87
C LEU A 243 -3.19 -14.42 11.03
N GLY A 244 -4.29 -15.10 10.74
CA GLY A 244 -5.28 -15.59 11.68
C GLY A 244 -6.64 -14.93 11.48
N ASP A 245 -7.69 -15.66 11.75
CA ASP A 245 -9.07 -15.25 11.49
C ASP A 245 -10.01 -15.43 12.71
N GLU A 246 -9.46 -15.83 13.85
CA GLU A 246 -10.23 -16.19 15.04
C GLU A 246 -11.06 -15.02 15.59
N ILE A 247 -10.58 -13.80 15.37
CA ILE A 247 -11.24 -12.57 15.84
C ILE A 247 -11.90 -11.77 14.71
N ALA A 248 -12.11 -12.38 13.55
CA ALA A 248 -12.67 -11.72 12.36
C ALA A 248 -14.01 -11.03 12.63
N SER A 249 -14.83 -11.56 13.53
CA SER A 249 -16.12 -10.97 13.92
C SER A 249 -16.05 -9.55 14.48
N ILE A 250 -14.88 -9.13 14.97
CA ILE A 250 -14.68 -7.77 15.46
C ILE A 250 -14.86 -6.74 14.33
N TRP A 251 -14.49 -7.10 13.10
CA TRP A 251 -14.63 -6.23 11.91
C TRP A 251 -15.84 -6.59 11.04
N GLU A 252 -16.22 -7.88 11.00
CA GLU A 252 -17.41 -8.34 10.28
C GLU A 252 -18.69 -7.67 10.79
N GLU A 253 -18.90 -7.72 12.10
CA GLU A 253 -20.11 -7.17 12.74
C GLU A 253 -20.35 -5.67 12.43
N PRO A 254 -19.39 -4.75 12.59
CA PRO A 254 -19.63 -3.34 12.25
C PRO A 254 -19.81 -3.09 10.74
N VAL A 255 -19.18 -3.87 9.87
CA VAL A 255 -19.38 -3.78 8.42
C VAL A 255 -20.81 -4.20 8.06
N GLU A 256 -21.28 -5.31 8.58
CA GLU A 256 -22.66 -5.77 8.35
C GLU A 256 -23.70 -4.84 9.03
N ASN A 257 -23.42 -4.32 10.23
CA ASN A 257 -24.28 -3.31 10.87
C ASN A 257 -24.42 -2.05 10.03
N TYR A 258 -23.33 -1.54 9.45
CA TYR A 258 -23.38 -0.40 8.54
C TYR A 258 -24.28 -0.71 7.34
N LYS A 259 -24.10 -1.86 6.71
CA LYS A 259 -24.85 -2.31 5.55
C LYS A 259 -26.35 -2.43 5.87
N GLU A 260 -26.70 -3.01 7.01
CA GLU A 260 -28.09 -3.14 7.45
C GLU A 260 -28.73 -1.77 7.74
N LYS A 261 -28.02 -0.86 8.42
CA LYS A 261 -28.52 0.48 8.75
C LYS A 261 -28.75 1.36 7.52
N THR A 262 -27.87 1.25 6.52
CA THR A 262 -27.88 2.15 5.36
C THR A 262 -28.54 1.56 4.13
N GLY A 263 -28.65 0.25 4.05
CA GLY A 263 -29.08 -0.48 2.83
C GLY A 263 -28.02 -0.46 1.73
N ASP A 264 -26.78 -0.10 2.01
CA ASP A 264 -25.69 -0.05 1.05
C ASP A 264 -25.32 -1.46 0.58
N LYS A 265 -25.55 -1.74 -0.70
CA LYS A 265 -25.27 -3.04 -1.33
C LYS A 265 -23.85 -3.16 -1.88
N HIS A 266 -23.07 -2.09 -1.82
CA HIS A 266 -21.71 -2.02 -2.31
C HIS A 266 -20.68 -2.00 -1.16
N VAL A 267 -21.03 -2.61 -0.03
CA VAL A 267 -20.15 -2.84 1.11
C VAL A 267 -20.23 -4.31 1.48
N GLU A 268 -19.09 -4.96 1.68
CA GLU A 268 -19.02 -6.37 2.01
C GLU A 268 -17.84 -6.67 2.92
N PHE A 269 -18.05 -7.58 3.87
CA PHE A 269 -16.95 -8.19 4.63
C PHE A 269 -16.57 -9.52 4.00
N PHE A 270 -15.28 -9.74 3.80
CA PHE A 270 -14.75 -10.97 3.27
C PHE A 270 -13.71 -11.58 4.21
N LYS A 271 -14.02 -12.75 4.75
CA LYS A 271 -13.10 -13.49 5.59
C LYS A 271 -12.07 -14.20 4.72
N LEU A 272 -10.82 -13.77 4.82
CA LEU A 272 -9.69 -14.43 4.19
C LEU A 272 -9.39 -15.75 4.93
N PRO A 273 -8.94 -16.80 4.23
CA PRO A 273 -8.54 -18.02 4.87
C PRO A 273 -7.32 -17.79 5.75
N ASP A 274 -7.29 -18.46 6.88
CA ASP A 274 -6.09 -18.54 7.70
C ASP A 274 -4.97 -19.24 6.91
N THR A 275 -3.93 -18.47 6.64
CA THR A 275 -2.76 -18.95 5.91
C THR A 275 -1.60 -19.32 6.83
N LEU A 276 -1.72 -19.02 8.13
CA LEU A 276 -0.80 -19.53 9.17
C LEU A 276 -1.04 -21.00 9.46
N ALA A 277 -2.06 -21.59 8.83
CA ALA A 277 -2.48 -22.96 9.04
C ALA A 277 -1.27 -23.89 9.19
N ARG A 278 -0.89 -24.13 10.44
CA ARG A 278 -0.36 -25.38 10.98
C ARG A 278 1.07 -25.81 10.66
N ASP A 279 1.77 -25.18 9.75
CA ASP A 279 3.18 -25.49 9.50
C ASP A 279 4.08 -24.42 10.13
N ASN A 280 4.26 -24.48 11.43
CA ASN A 280 5.37 -23.88 12.22
C ASN A 280 6.29 -22.85 11.54
N ILE A 281 5.75 -21.99 10.70
CA ILE A 281 6.51 -21.08 9.92
C ILE A 281 6.37 -19.69 10.54
N ARG A 282 7.18 -19.42 11.50
CA ARG A 282 7.43 -18.12 12.06
C ARG A 282 8.46 -17.41 11.17
N GLY A 283 8.06 -16.33 10.49
CA GLY A 283 9.03 -15.48 9.79
C GLY A 283 8.52 -14.86 8.49
N MET A 284 9.20 -13.80 8.07
CA MET A 284 8.86 -12.93 6.96
C MET A 284 8.67 -13.60 5.60
N HIS A 285 9.36 -14.70 5.31
CA HIS A 285 9.20 -15.47 4.06
C HIS A 285 7.81 -16.06 3.81
N LEU A 286 7.01 -16.16 4.85
CA LEU A 286 5.66 -16.71 4.73
C LEU A 286 4.68 -15.72 4.15
N ILE A 287 4.79 -14.48 4.50
CA ILE A 287 3.90 -13.43 3.99
C ILE A 287 3.89 -13.48 2.48
N LYS A 288 5.05 -13.64 1.83
CA LYS A 288 5.13 -13.75 0.37
C LYS A 288 4.37 -14.96 -0.19
N LYS A 289 4.57 -16.16 0.37
CA LYS A 289 3.85 -17.38 -0.07
C LYS A 289 2.34 -17.25 0.16
N GLN A 290 1.94 -16.67 1.28
CA GLN A 290 0.56 -16.44 1.64
C GLN A 290 -0.10 -15.45 0.71
N GLN A 291 0.56 -14.33 0.42
CA GLN A 291 0.08 -13.31 -0.50
C GLN A 291 -0.05 -13.86 -1.92
N MET A 292 0.92 -14.63 -2.39
CA MET A 292 0.84 -15.31 -3.69
C MET A 292 -0.31 -16.33 -3.74
N TYR A 293 -0.54 -17.07 -2.68
CA TYR A 293 -1.65 -18.05 -2.60
C TYR A 293 -3.00 -17.34 -2.63
N TRP A 294 -3.14 -16.26 -1.86
CA TRP A 294 -4.37 -15.49 -1.80
C TRP A 294 -4.71 -14.85 -3.16
N CYS A 295 -3.76 -14.17 -3.78
CA CYS A 295 -3.95 -13.57 -5.09
C CYS A 295 -4.41 -14.61 -6.12
N LYS A 296 -3.72 -15.75 -6.22
CA LYS A 296 -4.05 -16.80 -7.17
C LYS A 296 -5.42 -17.45 -6.93
N LYS A 297 -5.86 -17.56 -5.68
CA LYS A 297 -7.08 -18.29 -5.35
C LYS A 297 -8.34 -17.42 -5.32
N TYR A 298 -8.23 -16.15 -4.95
CA TYR A 298 -9.39 -15.29 -4.64
C TYR A 298 -9.51 -14.06 -5.54
N VAL A 299 -8.45 -13.63 -6.18
CA VAL A 299 -8.50 -12.55 -7.17
C VAL A 299 -8.77 -13.11 -8.57
N LEU A 300 -8.40 -14.39 -8.81
CA LEU A 300 -8.55 -15.08 -10.10
C LEU A 300 -9.80 -15.97 -10.18
N SER A 301 -10.55 -16.15 -9.10
CA SER A 301 -11.82 -16.89 -9.06
C SER A 301 -13.01 -15.93 -9.17
#